data_20d526328fc392ce09dbaed43970d9ae
#
_entry.id   20d526328fc392ce09dbaed43970d9ae
#
_cell.length_a   1.000
_cell.length_b   1.000
_cell.length_c   1.000
_cell.angle_alpha   90.00
_cell.angle_beta   90.00
_cell.angle_gamma   90.00
#
_symmetry.space_group_name_H-M   'P 1'
#
loop_
_entity.id
_entity.type
_entity.pdbx_description
1 polymer ?
#
loop_
_entity_poly.entity_id
_entity_poly.type
_entity_poly.pdbx_seq_one_letter_code
_entity_poly.pdbx_strand_id
1 'polypeptide(L)'
;MDCVVIGAGVSGLSSAIRLLEAGHNVRVMARKFSPELVSDTAAALWYPFLAHPVEKTDRWAAETYTELMRLGEVEPNSGITMRFGREYL
;
A
#
# COMPACT_ATOMS: atom_id res chain seq x y z
N MET A 1 -5.79 -21.08 4.86
CA MET A 1 -5.65 -21.26 3.40
C MET A 1 -4.24 -20.90 2.98
N ASP A 2 -3.70 -21.63 2.05
CA ASP A 2 -2.38 -21.32 1.49
C ASP A 2 -2.55 -20.36 0.32
N CYS A 3 -1.85 -19.26 0.38
CA CYS A 3 -1.94 -18.20 -0.61
C CYS A 3 -0.57 -17.91 -1.25
N VAL A 4 -0.58 -17.62 -2.54
CA VAL A 4 0.60 -17.16 -3.25
C VAL A 4 0.32 -15.75 -3.76
N VAL A 5 1.22 -14.83 -3.44
CA VAL A 5 1.17 -13.45 -3.94
C VAL A 5 2.29 -13.28 -4.95
N ILE A 6 1.94 -12.84 -6.14
CA ILE A 6 2.92 -12.60 -7.20
C ILE A 6 3.21 -11.10 -7.27
N GLY A 7 4.46 -10.75 -7.00
CA GLY A 7 4.92 -9.38 -6.92
C GLY A 7 5.30 -8.98 -5.50
N ALA A 8 6.39 -8.25 -5.36
CA ALA A 8 6.94 -7.82 -4.07
C ALA A 8 7.02 -6.30 -3.95
N GLY A 9 6.23 -5.57 -4.72
CA GLY A 9 6.06 -4.13 -4.59
C GLY A 9 5.02 -3.78 -3.53
N VAL A 10 4.60 -2.53 -3.50
CA VAL A 10 3.66 -2.05 -2.48
C VAL A 10 2.34 -2.81 -2.49
N SER A 11 1.80 -3.12 -3.65
CA SER A 11 0.54 -3.85 -3.76
C SER A 11 0.67 -5.29 -3.30
N GLY A 12 1.71 -5.99 -3.75
CA GLY A 12 1.94 -7.39 -3.39
C GLY A 12 2.21 -7.56 -1.90
N LEU A 13 3.11 -6.76 -1.35
CA LEU A 13 3.45 -6.85 0.07
C LEU A 13 2.28 -6.44 0.96
N SER A 14 1.52 -5.40 0.60
CA SER A 14 0.33 -5.00 1.35
C SER A 14 -0.72 -6.11 1.37
N SER A 15 -0.95 -6.75 0.22
CA SER A 15 -1.87 -7.89 0.13
C SER A 15 -1.39 -9.06 0.97
N ALA A 16 -0.11 -9.38 0.92
CA ALA A 16 0.48 -10.46 1.70
C ALA A 16 0.32 -10.22 3.21
N ILE A 17 0.57 -9.00 3.67
CA ILE A 17 0.41 -8.63 5.07
C ILE A 17 -1.04 -8.82 5.52
N ARG A 18 -2.00 -8.35 4.74
CA ARG A 18 -3.42 -8.52 5.06
C ARG A 18 -3.84 -9.97 5.12
N LEU A 19 -3.33 -10.80 4.22
CA LEU A 19 -3.61 -12.23 4.24
C LEU A 19 -3.01 -12.90 5.48
N LEU A 20 -1.79 -12.54 5.86
CA LEU A 20 -1.16 -13.05 7.08
C LEU A 20 -1.95 -12.63 8.31
N GLU A 21 -2.39 -11.37 8.40
CA GLU A 21 -3.20 -10.88 9.50
C GLU A 21 -4.54 -11.62 9.61
N ALA A 22 -5.07 -12.09 8.47
CA ALA A 22 -6.31 -12.87 8.43
C ALA A 22 -6.09 -14.36 8.76
N GLY A 23 -4.87 -14.78 9.07
CA GLY A 23 -4.57 -16.14 9.49
C GLY A 23 -4.20 -17.10 8.37
N HIS A 24 -3.92 -16.60 7.19
CA HIS A 24 -3.51 -17.46 6.05
C HIS A 24 -2.00 -17.65 6.02
N ASN A 25 -1.58 -18.74 5.39
CA ASN A 25 -0.18 -18.95 5.05
C ASN A 25 0.09 -18.27 3.72
N VAL A 26 1.15 -17.48 3.64
CA VAL A 26 1.42 -16.66 2.45
C VAL A 26 2.84 -16.89 1.95
N ARG A 27 2.96 -17.09 0.65
CA ARG A 27 4.24 -17.09 -0.06
C ARG A 27 4.24 -15.97 -1.07
N VAL A 28 5.30 -15.18 -1.07
CA VAL A 28 5.49 -14.10 -2.05
C VAL A 28 6.50 -14.55 -3.08
N MET A 29 6.14 -14.44 -4.35
CA MET A 29 6.99 -14.78 -5.48
C MET A 29 7.15 -13.57 -6.38
N ALA A 30 8.40 -13.22 -6.73
CA ALA A 30 8.68 -12.08 -7.57
C ALA A 30 9.97 -12.29 -8.35
N ARG A 31 10.10 -11.57 -9.47
CA ARG A 31 11.35 -11.58 -10.24
C ARG A 31 12.45 -10.84 -9.49
N LYS A 32 12.07 -9.79 -8.76
CA LYS A 32 12.98 -8.95 -7.98
C LYS A 32 12.35 -8.60 -6.65
N PHE A 33 13.19 -8.31 -5.68
CA PHE A 33 12.79 -7.84 -4.36
C PHE A 33 13.49 -6.51 -4.08
N SER A 34 13.05 -5.80 -3.03
CA SER A 34 13.72 -4.57 -2.61
C SER A 34 15.23 -4.80 -2.43
N PRO A 35 16.07 -3.83 -2.83
CA PRO A 35 15.74 -2.48 -3.31
C PRO A 35 15.61 -2.33 -4.83
N GLU A 36 15.42 -3.38 -5.58
CA GLU A 36 15.46 -3.35 -7.05
C GLU A 36 14.08 -3.14 -7.69
N LEU A 37 13.09 -2.70 -6.94
CA LEU A 37 11.71 -2.55 -7.41
C LEU A 37 11.42 -1.12 -7.85
N VAL A 38 10.46 -0.99 -8.77
CA VAL A 38 9.94 0.33 -9.17
C VAL A 38 9.39 1.07 -7.95
N SER A 39 8.71 0.36 -7.06
CA SER A 39 8.18 0.93 -5.82
C SER A 39 9.26 1.54 -4.93
N ASP A 40 10.47 0.99 -4.95
CA ASP A 40 11.58 1.52 -4.15
C ASP A 40 12.10 2.85 -4.68
N THR A 41 11.97 3.07 -5.97
CA THR A 41 12.46 4.29 -6.64
C THR A 41 11.40 5.39 -6.67
N ALA A 42 10.13 5.01 -6.67
CA ALA A 42 9.03 5.94 -6.81
C ALA A 42 8.90 6.86 -5.58
N ALA A 43 8.64 8.13 -5.83
CA ALA A 43 8.11 9.01 -4.82
C ALA A 43 6.63 8.67 -4.62
N ALA A 44 6.15 8.75 -3.41
CA ALA A 44 4.78 8.35 -3.12
C ALA A 44 4.02 9.41 -2.33
N LEU A 45 2.92 9.83 -2.89
CA LEU A 45 1.95 10.69 -2.22
C LEU A 45 0.61 9.96 -2.23
N TRP A 46 -0.01 9.84 -1.06
CA TRP A 46 -1.33 9.25 -0.97
C TRP A 46 -2.37 10.24 -1.50
N TYR A 47 -2.85 9.98 -2.70
CA TYR A 47 -3.79 10.86 -3.39
C TYR A 47 -4.52 10.09 -4.50
N PRO A 48 -5.85 9.90 -4.41
CA PRO A 48 -6.59 9.26 -5.50
C PRO A 48 -6.69 10.21 -6.69
N PHE A 49 -6.28 9.73 -7.86
CA PHE A 49 -6.25 10.56 -9.07
C PHE A 49 -6.77 9.76 -10.26
N LEU A 50 -7.83 10.28 -10.89
CA LEU A 50 -8.43 9.70 -12.10
C LEU A 50 -8.72 8.19 -11.99
N ALA A 51 -9.13 7.76 -10.81
CA ALA A 51 -9.42 6.35 -10.58
C ALA A 51 -10.93 6.07 -10.68
N HIS A 52 -11.29 4.95 -11.28
CA HIS A 52 -12.66 4.53 -11.53
C HIS A 52 -12.87 3.07 -11.15
N PRO A 53 -14.08 2.64 -10.77
CA PRO A 53 -15.28 3.46 -10.56
C PRO A 53 -15.17 4.32 -9.31
N VAL A 54 -15.72 5.53 -9.37
CA VAL A 54 -15.51 6.56 -8.34
C VAL A 54 -15.99 6.12 -6.96
N GLU A 55 -17.19 5.55 -6.87
CA GLU A 55 -17.75 5.16 -5.56
C GLU A 55 -16.88 4.12 -4.85
N LYS A 56 -16.42 3.11 -5.57
CA LYS A 56 -15.55 2.07 -4.99
C LYS A 56 -14.17 2.64 -4.65
N THR A 57 -13.62 3.46 -5.54
CA THR A 57 -12.31 4.06 -5.35
C THR A 57 -12.30 4.99 -4.13
N ASP A 58 -13.34 5.81 -3.96
CA ASP A 58 -13.45 6.71 -2.82
C ASP A 58 -13.51 5.93 -1.51
N ARG A 59 -14.26 4.83 -1.48
CA ARG A 59 -14.35 3.99 -0.28
C ARG A 59 -13.01 3.32 0.03
N TRP A 60 -12.38 2.73 -0.97
CA TRP A 60 -11.08 2.09 -0.78
C TRP A 60 -10.02 3.10 -0.37
N ALA A 61 -10.08 4.30 -0.97
CA ALA A 61 -9.17 5.38 -0.64
C ALA A 61 -9.32 5.83 0.82
N ALA A 62 -10.54 5.95 1.30
CA ALA A 62 -10.82 6.34 2.67
C ALA A 62 -10.34 5.28 3.66
N GLU A 63 -10.58 4.01 3.37
CA GLU A 63 -10.11 2.90 4.21
C GLU A 63 -8.59 2.85 4.26
N THR A 64 -7.93 3.04 3.13
CA THR A 64 -6.46 3.07 3.04
C THR A 64 -5.89 4.25 3.81
N TYR A 65 -6.50 5.42 3.68
CA TYR A 65 -6.08 6.60 4.44
C TYR A 65 -6.10 6.34 5.93
N THR A 66 -7.21 5.76 6.42
CA THR A 66 -7.35 5.42 7.84
C THR A 66 -6.24 4.46 8.29
N GLU A 67 -5.93 3.44 7.49
CA GLU A 67 -4.88 2.48 7.81
C GLU A 67 -3.49 3.12 7.79
N LEU A 68 -3.22 4.00 6.82
CA LEU A 68 -1.95 4.70 6.75
C LEU A 68 -1.75 5.62 7.96
N MET A 69 -2.80 6.29 8.39
CA MET A 69 -2.76 7.12 9.59
C MET A 69 -2.45 6.28 10.84
N ARG A 70 -3.09 5.12 10.96
CA ARG A 70 -2.84 4.21 12.07
C ARG A 70 -1.39 3.73 12.08
N LEU A 71 -0.88 3.30 10.92
CA LEU A 71 0.50 2.84 10.80
C LEU A 71 1.50 3.94 11.14
N GLY A 72 1.23 5.16 10.70
CA GLY A 72 2.10 6.30 11.00
C GLY A 72 2.21 6.59 12.50
N GLU A 73 1.14 6.32 13.24
CA GLU A 73 1.12 6.52 14.69
C GLU A 73 1.80 5.38 15.47
N VAL A 74 1.57 4.12 15.04
CA VAL A 74 2.04 2.96 15.82
C VAL A 74 3.42 2.47 15.42
N GLU A 75 3.90 2.84 14.22
CA GLU A 75 5.18 2.39 13.69
C GLU A 75 6.07 3.60 13.37
N PRO A 76 7.00 3.97 14.29
CA PRO A 76 7.85 5.15 14.08
C PRO A 76 8.68 5.11 12.80
N ASN A 77 9.00 3.91 12.33
CA ASN A 77 9.84 3.72 11.14
C ASN A 77 9.03 3.43 9.87
N SER A 78 7.73 3.68 9.89
CA SER A 78 6.86 3.41 8.75
C SER A 78 7.17 4.26 7.53
N GLY A 79 7.78 5.43 7.72
CA GLY A 79 8.00 6.39 6.65
C GLY A 79 6.76 7.19 6.26
N ILE A 80 5.68 7.04 7.00
CA ILE A 80 4.41 7.74 6.71
C ILE A 80 4.40 9.07 7.47
N THR A 81 4.25 10.17 6.73
CA THR A 81 4.16 11.51 7.31
C THR A 81 3.01 12.28 6.68
N MET A 82 2.42 13.18 7.45
CA MET A 82 1.41 14.11 6.96
C MET A 82 2.08 15.36 6.42
N ARG A 83 1.63 15.81 5.25
CA ARG A 83 2.17 16.99 4.60
C ARG A 83 1.03 17.84 4.06
N PHE A 84 1.20 19.16 4.07
CA PHE A 84 0.33 20.03 3.32
C PHE A 84 0.71 19.99 1.85
N GLY A 85 -0.29 19.80 1.00
CA GLY A 85 -0.10 19.80 -0.43
C GLY A 85 -0.96 20.85 -1.09
N ARG A 86 -0.53 21.31 -2.24
CA ARG A 86 -1.29 22.23 -3.07
C ARG A 86 -1.41 21.66 -4.47
N GLU A 87 -2.62 21.54 -4.96
CA GLU A 87 -2.86 21.10 -6.32
C GLU A 87 -3.12 22.32 -7.21
N TYR A 88 -2.35 22.44 -8.28
CA TYR A 88 -2.52 23.49 -9.26
C TYR A 88 -3.22 22.91 -10.48
N LEU A 89 -4.41 23.43 -10.80
CA LEU A 89 -5.22 22.97 -11.92
C LEU A 89 -5.10 23.88 -13.12
#